data_9cbd7455ed7a2f9a8cac24a5e85a7f57
#
_entry.id   9cbd7455ed7a2f9a8cac24a5e85a7f57
#
_cell.length_a   1.000
_cell.length_b   1.000
_cell.length_c   1.000
_cell.angle_alpha   90.00
_cell.angle_beta   90.00
_cell.angle_gamma   90.00
#
_symmetry.space_group_name_H-M   'P 1'
#
loop_
_entity.id
_entity.type
_entity.pdbx_description
1 polymer ?
#
loop_
_entity_poly.entity_id
_entity_poly.type
_entity_poly.pdbx_seq_one_letter_code
_entity_poly.pdbx_strand_id
1 'polypeptide(L)'
;MIKKENDLRIGFHSIESIIEHNPHKIKKVSLPANRNDERINALITSMDKHNINYELSKKIKQEPEAIISSDSELNFKDLKNYLNLNIAGQPLILILDNIIDPRNLGACIRCAAVAGVDAMIINKHQCAPINAIAHKVSAGGAEVVNLFHVTNLVNCLKFLSELNVNIYGLSEHASESHHECNFVSSTAVIMGAEESGIREKTLERCDYKINLSGNKLFKSFNVSVATGIILSEANRQRQK
;
A
#
# COMPACT_ATOMS: atom_id res chain seq x y z
N MET A 1 -9.86 22.15 -10.50
CA MET A 1 -9.16 22.48 -9.24
C MET A 1 -8.93 21.30 -8.29
N ILE A 2 -9.40 20.10 -8.59
CA ILE A 2 -9.28 18.86 -7.73
C ILE A 2 -7.89 18.18 -7.84
N LYS A 3 -7.08 18.52 -8.85
CA LYS A 3 -5.75 17.91 -9.06
C LYS A 3 -4.64 18.31 -8.06
N LYS A 4 -4.82 19.34 -7.25
CA LYS A 4 -3.73 19.86 -6.39
C LYS A 4 -3.50 19.09 -5.10
N GLU A 5 -4.50 18.39 -4.56
CA GLU A 5 -4.34 17.65 -3.29
C GLU A 5 -3.60 16.32 -3.46
N ASN A 6 -3.77 15.65 -4.61
CA ASN A 6 -3.10 14.38 -4.87
C ASN A 6 -1.60 14.53 -5.17
N ASP A 7 -1.14 15.74 -5.52
CA ASP A 7 0.25 16.05 -5.82
C ASP A 7 1.05 16.49 -4.58
N LEU A 8 0.38 16.68 -3.43
CA LEU A 8 1.01 17.11 -2.18
C LEU A 8 1.49 15.91 -1.36
N ARG A 9 2.74 15.97 -0.94
CA ARG A 9 3.36 15.04 0.02
C ARG A 9 3.75 15.79 1.28
N ILE A 10 3.43 15.22 2.42
CA ILE A 10 3.69 15.83 3.73
C ILE A 10 4.52 14.85 4.57
N GLY A 11 5.58 15.37 5.17
CA GLY A 11 6.43 14.64 6.10
C GLY A 11 7.74 14.15 5.50
N PHE A 12 8.72 14.00 6.37
CA PHE A 12 10.09 13.64 6.02
C PHE A 12 10.17 12.32 5.26
N HIS A 13 9.60 11.24 5.80
CA HIS A 13 9.72 9.90 5.22
C HIS A 13 9.16 9.83 3.79
N SER A 14 8.05 10.52 3.53
CA SER A 14 7.47 10.56 2.20
C SER A 14 8.40 11.25 1.20
N ILE A 15 8.98 12.38 1.60
CA ILE A 15 9.87 13.17 0.73
C ILE A 15 11.22 12.45 0.55
N GLU A 16 11.80 11.92 1.63
CA GLU A 16 13.03 11.12 1.61
C GLU A 16 12.90 9.93 0.65
N SER A 17 11.77 9.19 0.73
CA SER A 17 11.48 8.08 -0.17
C SER A 17 11.40 8.50 -1.65
N ILE A 18 10.77 9.66 -1.94
CA ILE A 18 10.70 10.16 -3.32
C ILE A 18 12.09 10.58 -3.82
N ILE A 19 12.90 11.24 -2.98
CA ILE A 19 14.26 11.63 -3.35
C ILE A 19 15.11 10.39 -3.68
N GLU A 20 14.95 9.32 -2.92
CA GLU A 20 15.72 8.08 -3.10
C GLU A 20 15.31 7.32 -4.37
N HIS A 21 14.00 7.21 -4.65
CA HIS A 21 13.50 6.33 -5.69
C HIS A 21 13.11 7.07 -6.98
N ASN A 22 12.58 8.31 -6.86
CA ASN A 22 12.00 9.06 -7.98
C ASN A 22 12.23 10.57 -7.86
N PRO A 23 13.48 11.06 -7.71
CA PRO A 23 13.78 12.49 -7.44
C PRO A 23 13.23 13.43 -8.51
N HIS A 24 13.15 12.98 -9.77
CA HIS A 24 12.64 13.76 -10.91
C HIS A 24 11.14 14.08 -10.79
N LYS A 25 10.40 13.42 -9.94
CA LYS A 25 8.97 13.72 -9.69
C LYS A 25 8.78 14.97 -8.84
N ILE A 26 9.79 15.38 -8.07
CA ILE A 26 9.68 16.53 -7.17
C ILE A 26 9.72 17.82 -8.00
N LYS A 27 8.64 18.60 -7.93
CA LYS A 27 8.57 19.94 -8.57
C LYS A 27 9.07 21.02 -7.62
N LYS A 28 8.76 20.91 -6.34
CA LYS A 28 9.09 21.91 -5.34
C LYS A 28 8.98 21.32 -3.95
N VAL A 29 9.93 21.67 -3.07
CA VAL A 29 9.87 21.36 -1.63
C VAL A 29 9.76 22.66 -0.86
N SER A 30 8.90 22.67 0.17
CA SER A 30 8.77 23.75 1.13
C SER A 30 9.14 23.24 2.51
N LEU A 31 10.10 23.90 3.16
CA LEU A 31 10.63 23.54 4.48
C LEU A 31 10.11 24.50 5.55
N PRO A 32 9.96 24.06 6.82
CA PRO A 32 9.63 24.94 7.94
C PRO A 32 10.75 25.98 8.16
N ALA A 33 10.42 27.26 8.07
CA ALA A 33 11.41 28.35 8.23
C ALA A 33 11.98 28.45 9.66
N ASN A 34 11.25 27.98 10.67
CA ASN A 34 11.62 28.09 12.08
C ASN A 34 12.25 26.80 12.65
N ARG A 35 12.58 25.85 11.78
CA ARG A 35 13.15 24.57 12.18
C ARG A 35 14.56 24.42 11.58
N ASN A 36 15.54 24.20 12.46
CA ASN A 36 16.93 24.00 12.09
C ASN A 36 17.51 22.88 12.97
N ASP A 37 17.20 21.64 12.62
CA ASP A 37 17.68 20.45 13.30
C ASP A 37 18.42 19.53 12.31
N GLU A 38 19.08 18.50 12.83
CA GLU A 38 19.86 17.54 12.03
C GLU A 38 19.03 16.92 10.89
N ARG A 39 17.74 16.69 11.10
CA ARG A 39 16.88 16.06 10.11
C ARG A 39 16.57 16.99 8.94
N ILE A 40 16.35 18.28 9.21
CA ILE A 40 16.21 19.30 8.14
C ILE A 40 17.50 19.41 7.35
N ASN A 41 18.65 19.47 8.03
CA ASN A 41 19.95 19.61 7.38
C ASN A 41 20.29 18.37 6.52
N ALA A 42 19.98 17.17 6.99
CA ALA A 42 20.12 15.93 6.22
C ALA A 42 19.24 15.94 4.97
N LEU A 43 17.99 16.39 5.09
CA LEU A 43 17.08 16.51 3.96
C LEU A 43 17.57 17.54 2.94
N ILE A 44 18.06 18.69 3.37
CA ILE A 44 18.65 19.71 2.51
C ILE A 44 19.85 19.14 1.75
N THR A 45 20.78 18.48 2.44
CA THR A 45 21.93 17.83 1.81
C THR A 45 21.53 16.81 0.75
N SER A 46 20.47 16.04 1.02
CA SER A 46 19.94 15.07 0.06
C SER A 46 19.31 15.77 -1.15
N MET A 47 18.59 16.87 -0.95
CA MET A 47 18.01 17.66 -2.03
C MET A 47 19.07 18.31 -2.92
N ASP A 48 20.12 18.88 -2.31
CA ASP A 48 21.24 19.49 -3.03
C ASP A 48 21.97 18.48 -3.91
N LYS A 49 22.19 17.26 -3.40
CA LYS A 49 22.77 16.14 -4.18
C LYS A 49 21.98 15.81 -5.45
N HIS A 50 20.65 15.96 -5.40
CA HIS A 50 19.75 15.66 -6.51
C HIS A 50 19.30 16.90 -7.30
N ASN A 51 19.89 18.09 -7.02
CA ASN A 51 19.53 19.39 -7.62
C ASN A 51 18.02 19.73 -7.48
N ILE A 52 17.44 19.42 -6.30
CA ILE A 52 16.03 19.67 -6.00
C ILE A 52 15.91 21.06 -5.36
N ASN A 53 15.09 21.93 -5.96
CA ASN A 53 14.84 23.27 -5.43
C ASN A 53 13.91 23.23 -4.21
N TYR A 54 14.25 24.01 -3.17
CA TYR A 54 13.41 24.16 -1.99
C TYR A 54 13.31 25.63 -1.56
N GLU A 55 12.28 25.91 -0.77
CA GLU A 55 12.07 27.21 -0.14
C GLU A 55 11.79 27.06 1.36
N LEU A 56 12.13 28.09 2.14
CA LEU A 56 11.75 28.19 3.54
C LEU A 56 10.39 28.89 3.65
N SER A 57 9.44 28.28 4.35
CA SER A 57 8.08 28.79 4.50
C SER A 57 7.68 28.96 5.96
N LYS A 58 7.29 30.18 6.33
CA LYS A 58 6.71 30.47 7.66
C LYS A 58 5.30 29.88 7.87
N LYS A 59 4.65 29.46 6.79
CA LYS A 59 3.30 28.82 6.85
C LYS A 59 3.39 27.37 7.31
N ILE A 60 4.51 26.72 7.09
CA ILE A 60 4.76 25.34 7.49
C ILE A 60 5.40 25.34 8.87
N LYS A 61 4.80 24.63 9.82
CA LYS A 61 5.22 24.68 11.22
C LYS A 61 6.19 23.57 11.61
N GLN A 62 5.95 22.35 11.17
CA GLN A 62 6.66 21.17 11.68
C GLN A 62 7.23 20.24 10.61
N GLU A 63 6.45 19.89 9.62
CA GLU A 63 6.81 18.89 8.62
C GLU A 63 7.00 19.50 7.24
N PRO A 64 8.01 19.08 6.47
CA PRO A 64 8.22 19.55 5.12
C PRO A 64 7.07 19.11 4.20
N GLU A 65 6.84 19.88 3.16
CA GLU A 65 5.85 19.60 2.13
C GLU A 65 6.52 19.58 0.76
N ALA A 66 6.13 18.62 -0.10
CA ALA A 66 6.59 18.56 -1.48
C ALA A 66 5.40 18.54 -2.45
N ILE A 67 5.53 19.26 -3.54
CA ILE A 67 4.64 19.15 -4.70
C ILE A 67 5.36 18.27 -5.72
N ILE A 68 4.70 17.20 -6.14
CA ILE A 68 5.25 16.25 -7.13
C ILE A 68 4.47 16.29 -8.44
N SER A 69 5.05 15.70 -9.49
CA SER A 69 4.29 15.33 -10.68
C SER A 69 3.54 14.03 -10.40
N SER A 70 2.22 14.02 -10.57
CA SER A 70 1.47 12.78 -10.52
C SER A 70 1.63 11.98 -11.81
N ASP A 71 1.94 10.70 -11.66
CA ASP A 71 1.81 9.74 -12.76
C ASP A 71 0.34 9.36 -12.95
N SER A 72 0.04 8.79 -14.11
CA SER A 72 -1.27 8.14 -14.28
C SER A 72 -1.39 6.93 -13.34
N GLU A 73 -2.53 6.80 -12.69
CA GLU A 73 -2.81 5.63 -11.86
C GLU A 73 -2.67 4.35 -12.70
N LEU A 74 -1.89 3.38 -12.18
CA LEU A 74 -1.79 2.06 -12.81
C LEU A 74 -3.14 1.36 -12.74
N ASN A 75 -3.56 0.78 -13.84
CA ASN A 75 -4.87 0.16 -13.99
C ASN A 75 -4.79 -1.35 -14.20
N PHE A 76 -5.92 -2.01 -14.47
CA PHE A 76 -5.98 -3.46 -14.65
C PHE A 76 -5.15 -3.97 -15.85
N LYS A 77 -5.01 -3.18 -16.91
CA LYS A 77 -4.14 -3.55 -18.05
C LYS A 77 -2.68 -3.55 -17.64
N ASP A 78 -2.28 -2.55 -16.86
CA ASP A 78 -0.91 -2.43 -16.33
C ASP A 78 -0.60 -3.59 -15.38
N LEU A 79 -1.55 -3.97 -14.51
CA LEU A 79 -1.45 -5.17 -13.65
C LEU A 79 -1.22 -6.43 -14.45
N LYS A 80 -2.01 -6.66 -15.53
CA LYS A 80 -1.85 -7.82 -16.39
C LYS A 80 -0.46 -7.88 -17.01
N ASN A 81 0.02 -6.77 -17.56
CA ASN A 81 1.36 -6.69 -18.14
C ASN A 81 2.44 -6.98 -17.08
N TYR A 82 2.32 -6.38 -15.89
CA TYR A 82 3.25 -6.58 -14.80
C TYR A 82 3.33 -8.04 -14.35
N LEU A 83 2.18 -8.67 -14.08
CA LEU A 83 2.14 -10.04 -13.59
C LEU A 83 2.57 -11.07 -14.65
N ASN A 84 2.21 -10.88 -15.92
CA ASN A 84 2.68 -11.77 -16.99
C ASN A 84 4.21 -11.80 -17.12
N LEU A 85 4.89 -10.71 -16.79
CA LEU A 85 6.35 -10.63 -16.80
C LEU A 85 7.00 -11.17 -15.52
N ASN A 86 6.30 -11.12 -14.39
CA ASN A 86 6.88 -11.38 -13.07
C ASN A 86 6.31 -12.63 -12.37
N ILE A 87 5.39 -13.36 -12.98
CA ILE A 87 4.72 -14.50 -12.33
C ILE A 87 5.69 -15.63 -11.93
N ALA A 88 6.76 -15.82 -12.69
CA ALA A 88 7.79 -16.82 -12.39
C ALA A 88 8.54 -16.56 -11.08
N GLY A 89 8.56 -15.30 -10.60
CA GLY A 89 9.11 -14.90 -9.32
C GLY A 89 8.22 -15.21 -8.11
N GLN A 90 7.08 -15.87 -8.33
CA GLN A 90 6.12 -16.22 -7.27
C GLN A 90 5.65 -14.98 -6.47
N PRO A 91 4.97 -14.01 -7.10
CA PRO A 91 4.64 -12.72 -6.48
C PRO A 91 3.77 -12.86 -5.24
N LEU A 92 4.02 -11.98 -4.26
CA LEU A 92 3.15 -11.72 -3.12
C LEU A 92 2.26 -10.51 -3.45
N ILE A 93 0.96 -10.73 -3.47
CA ILE A 93 -0.04 -9.72 -3.87
C ILE A 93 -0.93 -9.38 -2.68
N LEU A 94 -1.09 -8.10 -2.38
CA LEU A 94 -2.07 -7.62 -1.39
C LEU A 94 -3.28 -7.01 -2.12
N ILE A 95 -4.48 -7.44 -1.76
CA ILE A 95 -5.73 -6.92 -2.32
C ILE A 95 -6.56 -6.28 -1.21
N LEU A 96 -6.99 -5.04 -1.42
CA LEU A 96 -7.88 -4.35 -0.49
C LEU A 96 -9.28 -4.22 -1.09
N ASP A 97 -10.25 -4.80 -0.39
CA ASP A 97 -11.66 -4.77 -0.75
C ASP A 97 -12.43 -3.84 0.19
N ASN A 98 -12.83 -2.67 -0.32
CA ASN A 98 -13.71 -1.73 0.41
C ASN A 98 -13.07 -1.07 1.66
N ILE A 99 -11.79 -0.72 1.63
CA ILE A 99 -11.13 0.04 2.71
C ILE A 99 -11.42 1.54 2.53
N ILE A 100 -12.34 2.08 3.32
CA ILE A 100 -12.87 3.44 3.17
C ILE A 100 -12.14 4.52 4.00
N ASP A 101 -11.37 4.14 5.03
CA ASP A 101 -10.58 5.10 5.80
C ASP A 101 -9.18 5.26 5.16
N PRO A 102 -8.80 6.48 4.72
CA PRO A 102 -7.48 6.73 4.14
C PRO A 102 -6.32 6.50 5.11
N ARG A 103 -6.56 6.51 6.44
CA ARG A 103 -5.54 6.18 7.44
C ARG A 103 -5.25 4.69 7.42
N ASN A 104 -6.29 3.84 7.39
CA ASN A 104 -6.14 2.40 7.28
C ASN A 104 -5.52 2.01 5.94
N LEU A 105 -5.95 2.65 4.84
CA LEU A 105 -5.33 2.46 3.53
C LEU A 105 -3.83 2.78 3.57
N GLY A 106 -3.44 3.94 4.12
CA GLY A 106 -2.03 4.33 4.25
C GLY A 106 -1.22 3.36 5.10
N ALA A 107 -1.79 2.86 6.21
CA ALA A 107 -1.14 1.88 7.07
C ALA A 107 -0.96 0.53 6.37
N CYS A 108 -1.95 0.06 5.60
CA CYS A 108 -1.83 -1.15 4.77
C CYS A 108 -0.75 -1.00 3.69
N ILE A 109 -0.68 0.16 3.02
CA ILE A 109 0.39 0.47 2.06
C ILE A 109 1.76 0.40 2.73
N ARG A 110 1.90 0.94 3.94
CA ARG A 110 3.15 0.86 4.71
C ARG A 110 3.52 -0.59 5.03
N CYS A 111 2.57 -1.40 5.48
CA CYS A 111 2.78 -2.83 5.71
C CYS A 111 3.23 -3.55 4.43
N ALA A 112 2.59 -3.25 3.30
CA ALA A 112 2.94 -3.81 1.99
C ALA A 112 4.37 -3.45 1.57
N ALA A 113 4.77 -2.19 1.75
CA ALA A 113 6.13 -1.73 1.45
C ALA A 113 7.19 -2.45 2.30
N VAL A 114 6.97 -2.54 3.62
CA VAL A 114 7.89 -3.23 4.54
C VAL A 114 7.98 -4.72 4.24
N ALA A 115 6.85 -5.33 3.86
CA ALA A 115 6.78 -6.75 3.52
C ALA A 115 7.31 -7.09 2.12
N GLY A 116 7.67 -6.12 1.30
CA GLY A 116 8.11 -6.34 -0.07
C GLY A 116 7.02 -6.95 -0.96
N VAL A 117 5.77 -6.48 -0.79
CA VAL A 117 4.65 -6.88 -1.66
C VAL A 117 4.93 -6.45 -3.10
N ASP A 118 4.84 -7.37 -4.05
CA ASP A 118 5.14 -7.14 -5.46
C ASP A 118 4.07 -6.29 -6.16
N ALA A 119 2.79 -6.53 -5.81
CA ALA A 119 1.66 -5.79 -6.35
C ALA A 119 0.60 -5.57 -5.27
N MET A 120 0.11 -4.34 -5.17
CA MET A 120 -1.03 -4.01 -4.33
C MET A 120 -2.22 -3.61 -5.21
N ILE A 121 -3.38 -4.23 -4.99
CA ILE A 121 -4.58 -4.03 -5.80
C ILE A 121 -5.66 -3.37 -4.96
N ILE A 122 -6.22 -2.27 -5.46
CA ILE A 122 -7.25 -1.50 -4.78
C ILE A 122 -8.47 -1.38 -5.70
N ASN A 123 -9.68 -1.54 -5.14
CA ASN A 123 -10.89 -1.25 -5.89
C ASN A 123 -11.06 0.27 -6.06
N LYS A 124 -11.08 0.73 -7.31
CA LYS A 124 -11.10 2.16 -7.67
C LYS A 124 -12.27 2.95 -7.09
N HIS A 125 -13.43 2.32 -6.95
CA HIS A 125 -14.67 3.02 -6.57
C HIS A 125 -15.12 2.77 -5.13
N GLN A 126 -14.49 1.83 -4.45
CA GLN A 126 -14.95 1.36 -3.14
C GLN A 126 -13.87 1.39 -2.07
N CYS A 127 -12.67 1.85 -2.41
CA CYS A 127 -11.63 2.16 -1.44
C CYS A 127 -11.42 3.67 -1.35
N ALA A 128 -10.89 4.12 -0.22
CA ALA A 128 -10.47 5.51 -0.06
C ALA A 128 -9.48 5.91 -1.15
N PRO A 129 -9.50 7.17 -1.60
CA PRO A 129 -8.47 7.68 -2.49
C PRO A 129 -7.12 7.74 -1.76
N ILE A 130 -6.04 7.56 -2.50
CA ILE A 130 -4.67 7.77 -1.98
C ILE A 130 -4.43 9.29 -1.95
N ASN A 131 -4.97 9.93 -0.93
CA ASN A 131 -4.86 11.38 -0.68
C ASN A 131 -3.66 11.70 0.22
N ALA A 132 -3.48 12.98 0.57
CA ALA A 132 -2.39 13.44 1.44
C ALA A 132 -2.34 12.69 2.80
N ILE A 133 -3.48 12.28 3.35
CA ILE A 133 -3.55 11.52 4.61
C ILE A 133 -2.97 10.11 4.40
N ALA A 134 -3.40 9.40 3.36
CA ALA A 134 -2.89 8.05 3.04
C ALA A 134 -1.38 8.09 2.74
N HIS A 135 -0.90 9.08 1.98
CA HIS A 135 0.52 9.27 1.73
C HIS A 135 1.31 9.54 3.02
N LYS A 136 0.80 10.40 3.91
CA LYS A 136 1.46 10.68 5.19
C LYS A 136 1.56 9.43 6.06
N VAL A 137 0.48 8.67 6.21
CA VAL A 137 0.43 7.47 7.04
C VAL A 137 1.28 6.34 6.45
N SER A 138 1.34 6.22 5.12
CA SER A 138 2.19 5.23 4.45
C SER A 138 3.69 5.48 4.64
N ALA A 139 4.07 6.67 5.12
CA ALA A 139 5.46 7.05 5.42
C ALA A 139 6.44 6.74 4.28
N GLY A 140 6.05 7.07 3.04
CA GLY A 140 6.82 6.80 1.82
C GLY A 140 6.49 5.48 1.12
N GLY A 141 5.76 4.57 1.77
CA GLY A 141 5.39 3.27 1.18
C GLY A 141 4.63 3.39 -0.14
N ALA A 142 3.79 4.43 -0.27
CA ALA A 142 3.04 4.68 -1.51
C ALA A 142 3.92 5.06 -2.72
N GLU A 143 5.17 5.40 -2.49
CA GLU A 143 6.12 5.77 -3.55
C GLU A 143 6.94 4.57 -4.05
N VAL A 144 6.92 3.45 -3.32
CA VAL A 144 7.70 2.25 -3.63
C VAL A 144 6.86 1.03 -3.99
N VAL A 145 5.62 0.95 -3.52
CA VAL A 145 4.72 -0.18 -3.82
C VAL A 145 4.05 0.03 -5.19
N ASN A 146 3.99 -1.02 -6.00
CA ASN A 146 3.22 -1.00 -7.25
C ASN A 146 1.71 -1.06 -6.94
N LEU A 147 1.03 0.08 -7.02
CA LEU A 147 -0.39 0.25 -6.71
C LEU A 147 -1.24 0.21 -7.97
N PHE A 148 -2.10 -0.79 -8.09
CA PHE A 148 -2.98 -0.98 -9.24
C PHE A 148 -4.45 -0.73 -8.85
N HIS A 149 -5.12 0.14 -9.60
CA HIS A 149 -6.53 0.44 -9.41
C HIS A 149 -7.38 -0.39 -10.38
N VAL A 150 -8.25 -1.24 -9.84
CA VAL A 150 -9.16 -2.07 -10.62
C VAL A 150 -10.62 -1.67 -10.37
N THR A 151 -11.44 -1.70 -11.41
CA THR A 151 -12.88 -1.38 -11.29
C THR A 151 -13.71 -2.58 -10.90
N ASN A 152 -13.23 -3.80 -11.18
CA ASN A 152 -13.92 -5.05 -10.91
C ASN A 152 -12.96 -6.08 -10.32
N LEU A 153 -13.03 -6.28 -8.99
CA LEU A 153 -12.20 -7.25 -8.30
C LEU A 153 -12.50 -8.70 -8.73
N VAL A 154 -13.75 -9.05 -8.98
CA VAL A 154 -14.11 -10.42 -9.40
C VAL A 154 -13.40 -10.80 -10.70
N ASN A 155 -13.38 -9.90 -11.69
CA ASN A 155 -12.62 -10.11 -12.92
C ASN A 155 -11.11 -10.16 -12.70
N CYS A 156 -10.62 -9.37 -11.75
CA CYS A 156 -9.21 -9.40 -11.36
C CYS A 156 -8.83 -10.75 -10.74
N LEU A 157 -9.64 -11.26 -9.80
CA LEU A 157 -9.43 -12.56 -9.16
C LEU A 157 -9.48 -13.71 -10.17
N LYS A 158 -10.41 -13.66 -11.13
CA LYS A 158 -10.43 -14.65 -12.21
C LYS A 158 -9.11 -14.68 -12.98
N PHE A 159 -8.57 -13.53 -13.34
CA PHE A 159 -7.27 -13.44 -14.01
C PHE A 159 -6.14 -13.98 -13.13
N LEU A 160 -6.14 -13.71 -11.81
CA LEU A 160 -5.13 -14.27 -10.90
C LEU A 160 -5.21 -15.80 -10.82
N SER A 161 -6.42 -16.38 -10.78
CA SER A 161 -6.62 -17.83 -10.82
C SER A 161 -6.11 -18.44 -12.13
N GLU A 162 -6.30 -17.78 -13.29
CA GLU A 162 -5.75 -18.20 -14.59
C GLU A 162 -4.20 -18.24 -14.59
N LEU A 163 -3.57 -17.43 -13.73
CA LEU A 163 -2.11 -17.44 -13.51
C LEU A 163 -1.65 -18.40 -12.40
N ASN A 164 -2.54 -19.24 -11.86
CA ASN A 164 -2.28 -20.14 -10.73
C ASN A 164 -1.78 -19.41 -9.46
N VAL A 165 -2.28 -18.22 -9.20
CA VAL A 165 -2.06 -17.51 -7.94
C VAL A 165 -3.03 -18.04 -6.89
N ASN A 166 -2.53 -18.50 -5.75
CA ASN A 166 -3.38 -18.92 -4.61
C ASN A 166 -4.01 -17.70 -3.95
N ILE A 167 -5.33 -17.69 -3.84
CA ILE A 167 -6.11 -16.55 -3.35
C ILE A 167 -6.64 -16.84 -1.94
N TYR A 168 -6.14 -16.10 -0.95
CA TYR A 168 -6.53 -16.21 0.47
C TYR A 168 -7.39 -15.03 0.87
N GLY A 169 -8.62 -15.28 1.30
CA GLY A 169 -9.53 -14.26 1.85
C GLY A 169 -9.55 -14.31 3.39
N LEU A 170 -9.22 -13.17 4.04
CA LEU A 170 -9.32 -13.08 5.49
C LEU A 170 -10.76 -12.88 5.93
N SER A 171 -11.24 -13.78 6.81
CA SER A 171 -12.58 -13.74 7.38
C SER A 171 -12.54 -14.23 8.82
N GLU A 172 -13.19 -13.50 9.73
CA GLU A 172 -13.35 -13.91 11.12
C GLU A 172 -14.24 -15.17 11.30
N HIS A 173 -14.99 -15.52 10.25
CA HIS A 173 -15.86 -16.70 10.22
C HIS A 173 -15.17 -17.95 9.65
N ALA A 174 -13.95 -17.81 9.15
CA ALA A 174 -13.21 -18.95 8.62
C ALA A 174 -12.74 -19.87 9.79
N SER A 175 -12.70 -21.17 9.51
CA SER A 175 -12.22 -22.18 10.45
C SER A 175 -10.72 -22.44 10.32
N GLU A 176 -10.14 -22.21 9.13
CA GLU A 176 -8.74 -22.44 8.83
C GLU A 176 -7.86 -21.33 9.39
N SER A 177 -6.79 -21.68 10.07
CA SER A 177 -5.83 -20.71 10.60
C SER A 177 -4.79 -20.32 9.56
N HIS A 178 -4.39 -19.04 9.54
CA HIS A 178 -3.32 -18.56 8.68
C HIS A 178 -1.98 -19.31 8.90
N HIS A 179 -1.77 -19.92 10.06
CA HIS A 179 -0.57 -20.73 10.35
C HIS A 179 -0.50 -22.04 9.56
N GLU A 180 -1.64 -22.52 9.05
CA GLU A 180 -1.76 -23.76 8.28
C GLU A 180 -1.59 -23.52 6.77
N CYS A 181 -1.46 -22.25 6.35
CA CYS A 181 -1.40 -21.86 4.95
C CYS A 181 0.03 -21.88 4.40
N ASN A 182 0.14 -22.07 3.09
CA ASN A 182 1.40 -22.00 2.35
C ASN A 182 1.45 -20.71 1.52
N PHE A 183 2.25 -19.75 1.96
CA PHE A 183 2.46 -18.48 1.27
C PHE A 183 3.74 -18.42 0.41
N VAL A 184 4.44 -19.55 0.22
CA VAL A 184 5.71 -19.58 -0.54
C VAL A 184 5.48 -19.38 -2.04
N SER A 185 4.45 -20.02 -2.60
CA SER A 185 4.09 -19.89 -4.01
C SER A 185 3.45 -18.52 -4.33
N SER A 186 3.12 -18.28 -5.60
CA SER A 186 2.36 -17.08 -6.01
C SER A 186 1.09 -16.92 -5.16
N THR A 187 1.00 -15.86 -4.41
CA THR A 187 -0.01 -15.67 -3.36
C THR A 187 -0.68 -14.31 -3.47
N ALA A 188 -2.00 -14.29 -3.39
CA ALA A 188 -2.80 -13.08 -3.21
C ALA A 188 -3.55 -13.15 -1.87
N VAL A 189 -3.37 -12.14 -1.02
CA VAL A 189 -4.09 -12.01 0.25
C VAL A 189 -5.10 -10.88 0.14
N ILE A 190 -6.36 -11.16 0.46
CA ILE A 190 -7.46 -10.19 0.40
C ILE A 190 -7.84 -9.75 1.81
N MET A 191 -7.80 -8.44 2.03
CA MET A 191 -8.27 -7.77 3.24
C MET A 191 -9.58 -7.06 2.96
N GLY A 192 -10.56 -7.24 3.81
CA GLY A 192 -11.87 -6.58 3.73
C GLY A 192 -11.99 -5.37 4.63
N ALA A 193 -13.13 -4.67 4.54
CA ALA A 193 -13.49 -3.58 5.44
C ALA A 193 -13.63 -4.06 6.89
N GLU A 194 -13.42 -3.15 7.87
CA GLU A 194 -13.47 -3.47 9.30
C GLU A 194 -14.86 -3.97 9.76
N GLU A 195 -15.93 -3.38 9.24
CA GLU A 195 -17.29 -3.71 9.65
C GLU A 195 -17.92 -4.83 8.81
N SER A 196 -17.73 -4.79 7.49
CA SER A 196 -18.41 -5.69 6.54
C SER A 196 -17.53 -6.84 6.04
N GLY A 197 -16.24 -6.81 6.35
CA GLY A 197 -15.30 -7.81 5.85
C GLY A 197 -15.10 -7.74 4.33
N ILE A 198 -14.74 -8.87 3.73
CA ILE A 198 -14.65 -9.05 2.28
C ILE A 198 -16.06 -9.25 1.74
N ARG A 199 -16.38 -8.58 0.62
CA ARG A 199 -17.68 -8.73 -0.05
C ARG A 199 -17.89 -10.17 -0.49
N GLU A 200 -19.13 -10.66 -0.37
CA GLU A 200 -19.51 -12.04 -0.64
C GLU A 200 -19.02 -12.54 -2.01
N LYS A 201 -19.29 -11.79 -3.09
CA LYS A 201 -18.82 -12.13 -4.45
C LYS A 201 -17.30 -12.19 -4.61
N THR A 202 -16.56 -11.45 -3.79
CA THR A 202 -15.10 -11.49 -3.73
C THR A 202 -14.64 -12.72 -2.95
N LEU A 203 -15.26 -12.97 -1.80
CA LEU A 203 -14.95 -14.09 -0.92
C LEU A 203 -15.26 -15.46 -1.56
N GLU A 204 -16.28 -15.55 -2.42
CA GLU A 204 -16.60 -16.75 -3.23
C GLU A 204 -15.51 -17.10 -4.24
N ARG A 205 -14.64 -16.15 -4.59
CA ARG A 205 -13.52 -16.34 -5.53
C ARG A 205 -12.20 -16.65 -4.85
N CYS A 206 -12.18 -16.70 -3.52
CA CYS A 206 -11.01 -17.12 -2.78
C CYS A 206 -10.89 -18.65 -2.81
N ASP A 207 -9.68 -19.15 -3.03
CA ASP A 207 -9.37 -20.58 -2.94
C ASP A 207 -9.42 -21.02 -1.47
N TYR A 208 -8.98 -20.14 -0.55
CA TYR A 208 -8.92 -20.38 0.88
C TYR A 208 -9.56 -19.22 1.65
N LYS A 209 -10.29 -19.56 2.71
CA LYS A 209 -10.85 -18.62 3.68
C LYS A 209 -10.14 -18.87 5.01
N ILE A 210 -9.43 -17.86 5.50
CA ILE A 210 -8.54 -18.01 6.66
C ILE A 210 -8.83 -16.96 7.72
N ASN A 211 -8.52 -17.30 8.98
CA ASN A 211 -8.62 -16.38 10.11
C ASN A 211 -7.26 -16.13 10.77
N LEU A 212 -7.17 -15.03 11.53
CA LEU A 212 -5.99 -14.65 12.31
C LEU A 212 -6.20 -14.86 13.83
N SER A 213 -7.44 -15.01 14.26
CA SER A 213 -7.80 -14.97 15.68
C SER A 213 -7.95 -16.37 16.28
N GLY A 214 -7.28 -16.60 17.41
CA GLY A 214 -7.53 -17.76 18.28
C GLY A 214 -8.58 -17.48 19.35
N ASN A 215 -9.06 -16.24 19.52
CA ASN A 215 -10.01 -15.87 20.58
C ASN A 215 -11.45 -15.96 20.07
N LYS A 216 -12.30 -16.71 20.83
CA LYS A 216 -13.72 -16.88 20.47
C LYS A 216 -14.59 -15.67 20.81
N LEU A 217 -14.16 -14.81 21.73
CA LEU A 217 -14.94 -13.67 22.23
C LEU A 217 -14.65 -12.38 21.47
N PHE A 218 -13.42 -12.20 20.98
CA PHE A 218 -13.00 -11.00 20.25
C PHE A 218 -12.23 -11.43 18.99
N LYS A 219 -12.86 -11.34 17.84
CA LYS A 219 -12.39 -12.03 16.63
C LYS A 219 -11.74 -11.13 15.60
N SER A 220 -11.91 -9.81 15.70
CA SER A 220 -11.49 -8.88 14.66
C SER A 220 -10.31 -8.01 15.12
N PHE A 221 -9.29 -7.92 14.25
CA PHE A 221 -8.23 -6.91 14.34
C PHE A 221 -8.58 -5.72 13.45
N ASN A 222 -8.06 -4.54 13.78
CA ASN A 222 -8.01 -3.46 12.80
C ASN A 222 -7.33 -3.96 11.50
N VAL A 223 -7.84 -3.54 10.35
CA VAL A 223 -7.40 -4.08 9.04
C VAL A 223 -5.90 -3.89 8.80
N SER A 224 -5.30 -2.78 9.25
CA SER A 224 -3.87 -2.56 9.07
C SER A 224 -3.02 -3.47 9.97
N VAL A 225 -3.49 -3.77 11.19
CA VAL A 225 -2.86 -4.74 12.09
C VAL A 225 -2.93 -6.14 11.49
N ALA A 226 -4.12 -6.54 11.03
CA ALA A 226 -4.32 -7.82 10.35
C ALA A 226 -3.41 -7.95 9.10
N THR A 227 -3.29 -6.88 8.31
CA THR A 227 -2.39 -6.82 7.16
C THR A 227 -0.93 -7.04 7.59
N GLY A 228 -0.48 -6.40 8.66
CA GLY A 228 0.87 -6.59 9.19
C GLY A 228 1.15 -8.02 9.62
N ILE A 229 0.21 -8.65 10.33
CA ILE A 229 0.32 -10.04 10.81
C ILE A 229 0.46 -11.02 9.63
N ILE A 230 -0.45 -10.96 8.67
CA ILE A 230 -0.48 -11.92 7.56
C ILE A 230 0.72 -11.75 6.62
N LEU A 231 1.14 -10.51 6.33
CA LEU A 231 2.31 -10.25 5.51
C LEU A 231 3.61 -10.62 6.21
N SER A 232 3.70 -10.47 7.54
CA SER A 232 4.84 -10.93 8.33
C SER A 232 4.98 -12.45 8.27
N GLU A 233 3.87 -13.19 8.36
CA GLU A 233 3.88 -14.64 8.23
C GLU A 233 4.27 -15.06 6.79
N ALA A 234 3.73 -14.42 5.77
CA ALA A 234 4.11 -14.69 4.39
C ALA A 234 5.62 -14.48 4.18
N ASN A 235 6.19 -13.40 4.70
CA ASN A 235 7.62 -13.13 4.64
C ASN A 235 8.45 -14.19 5.38
N ARG A 236 8.05 -14.57 6.59
CA ARG A 236 8.72 -15.61 7.36
C ARG A 236 8.84 -16.91 6.55
N GLN A 237 7.80 -17.28 5.81
CA GLN A 237 7.81 -18.49 4.99
C GLN A 237 8.68 -18.35 3.73
N ARG A 238 8.82 -17.15 3.17
CA ARG A 238 9.56 -16.85 1.94
C ARG A 238 11.07 -16.61 2.15
N GLN A 239 11.48 -16.24 3.36
CA GLN A 239 12.88 -15.94 3.74
C GLN A 239 13.70 -17.20 4.07
N LYS A 240 13.43 -18.34 3.48
CA LYS A 240 14.20 -19.57 3.70
C LYS A 240 15.39 -19.68 2.76
#